data_d1d714e8130f7c0409bf66fc09219945
#
_entry.id   d1d714e8130f7c0409bf66fc09219945
#
_cell.length_a   1.000
_cell.length_b   1.000
_cell.length_c   1.000
_cell.angle_alpha   90.00
_cell.angle_beta   90.00
_cell.angle_gamma   90.00
#
_symmetry.space_group_name_H-M   'P 1'
#
loop_
_entity.id
_entity.type
_entity.pdbx_description
1 polymer ?
#
loop_
_entity_poly.entity_id
_entity_poly.type
_entity_poly.pdbx_seq_one_letter_code
_entity_poly.pdbx_strand_id
1 'polypeptide(L)'
;MIYYVTGQRKLFGGYSGAKYKCITVEESFEVLNPLSIVGLDTETTGTEIWTGRLLLLQLGNKEDQVVIDCTTVDINQYKDYLESNRLFIIHNAKFDLRWLYKEHIVIRNVYDTYLGEKILFLGFPPGIVSLSLQACCDRYLHVYLDKTVRGKIHAGVTEEVIV
;
A
#
# COMPACT_ATOMS: atom_id res chain seq x y z
N MET A 1 3.37 5.33 13.34
CA MET A 1 3.91 6.56 12.70
C MET A 1 3.83 6.42 11.19
N ILE A 2 3.62 7.51 10.42
CA ILE A 2 3.69 7.47 8.96
C ILE A 2 5.04 8.06 8.52
N TYR A 3 5.75 7.33 7.67
CA TYR A 3 7.02 7.73 7.06
C TYR A 3 6.83 7.89 5.56
N TYR A 4 7.30 8.99 5.00
CA TYR A 4 7.21 9.26 3.57
C TYR A 4 8.58 9.28 2.92
N VAL A 5 8.75 8.49 1.86
CA VAL A 5 9.98 8.36 1.11
C VAL A 5 9.80 8.98 -0.27
N THR A 6 10.54 10.05 -0.56
CA THR A 6 10.49 10.76 -1.85
C THR A 6 11.85 11.28 -2.26
N GLY A 7 12.12 11.31 -3.56
CA GLY A 7 13.29 11.96 -4.14
C GLY A 7 13.24 13.50 -4.11
N GLN A 8 12.07 14.08 -3.81
CA GLN A 8 11.82 15.53 -3.84
C GLN A 8 11.83 16.17 -2.44
N ARG A 9 12.84 15.89 -1.64
CA ARG A 9 12.95 16.38 -0.23
C ARG A 9 12.66 17.86 0.00
N LYS A 10 12.85 18.72 -1.02
CA LYS A 10 12.67 20.18 -0.90
C LYS A 10 11.22 20.65 -0.88
N LEU A 11 10.26 19.82 -1.34
CA LEU A 11 8.86 20.22 -1.41
C LEU A 11 8.11 20.04 -0.07
N PHE A 12 8.61 19.17 0.80
CA PHE A 12 7.95 18.80 2.05
C PHE A 12 8.74 19.21 3.30
N GLY A 13 9.58 20.25 3.16
CA GLY A 13 10.40 20.77 4.26
C GLY A 13 9.57 21.40 5.36
N GLY A 14 9.36 20.66 6.46
CA GLY A 14 9.12 21.22 7.77
C GLY A 14 7.78 21.91 8.01
N TYR A 15 6.66 21.41 7.48
CA TYR A 15 5.35 21.84 7.96
C TYR A 15 5.19 21.39 9.42
N SER A 16 5.20 22.36 10.32
CA SER A 16 4.80 22.21 11.73
C SER A 16 3.34 21.76 11.77
N GLY A 17 3.12 20.43 11.87
CA GLY A 17 1.79 19.83 11.87
C GLY A 17 1.62 18.65 10.90
N ALA A 18 2.64 18.29 10.11
CA ALA A 18 2.59 17.12 9.25
C ALA A 18 2.42 15.84 10.09
N LYS A 19 1.45 15.00 9.72
CA LYS A 19 1.19 13.72 10.37
C LYS A 19 2.17 12.62 9.95
N TYR A 20 3.17 12.95 9.13
CA TYR A 20 4.18 12.03 8.62
C TYR A 20 5.59 12.60 8.77
N LYS A 21 6.59 11.75 8.73
CA LYS A 21 8.02 12.09 8.75
C LYS A 21 8.65 11.72 7.39
N CYS A 22 9.30 12.69 6.73
CA CYS A 22 10.10 12.39 5.54
C CYS A 22 11.40 11.70 5.94
N ILE A 23 11.69 10.57 5.28
CA ILE A 23 12.89 9.75 5.49
C ILE A 23 13.52 9.35 4.15
N THR A 24 14.76 8.89 4.20
CA THR A 24 15.44 8.32 3.03
C THR A 24 15.00 6.88 2.77
N VAL A 25 15.42 6.33 1.62
CA VAL A 25 15.25 4.90 1.32
C VAL A 25 15.97 4.05 2.36
N GLU A 26 17.19 4.41 2.73
CA GLU A 26 17.99 3.67 3.73
C GLU A 26 17.31 3.69 5.10
N GLU A 27 16.86 4.86 5.57
CA GLU A 27 16.14 5.00 6.83
C GLU A 27 14.82 4.22 6.82
N SER A 28 14.17 4.05 5.66
CA SER A 28 12.94 3.26 5.55
C SER A 28 13.17 1.78 5.86
N PHE A 29 14.36 1.25 5.53
CA PHE A 29 14.72 -0.13 5.86
C PHE A 29 14.93 -0.34 7.36
N GLU A 30 15.29 0.69 8.12
CA GLU A 30 15.34 0.59 9.60
C GLU A 30 13.95 0.31 10.19
N VAL A 31 12.90 0.89 9.56
CA VAL A 31 11.51 0.67 9.94
C VAL A 31 10.99 -0.68 9.43
N LEU A 32 11.31 -1.03 8.19
CA LEU A 32 10.72 -2.18 7.49
C LEU A 32 11.41 -3.52 7.85
N ASN A 33 12.74 -3.54 8.03
CA ASN A 33 13.48 -4.79 8.24
C ASN A 33 13.05 -5.61 9.45
N PRO A 34 12.62 -5.03 10.57
CA PRO A 34 12.10 -5.81 11.71
C PRO A 34 10.78 -6.54 11.42
N LEU A 35 10.06 -6.16 10.36
CA LEU A 35 8.73 -6.70 10.08
C LEU A 35 8.83 -8.04 9.34
N SER A 36 8.28 -9.10 9.91
CA SER A 36 8.12 -10.41 9.27
C SER A 36 6.76 -10.56 8.57
N ILE A 37 5.77 -9.80 9.02
CA ILE A 37 4.42 -9.70 8.42
C ILE A 37 4.20 -8.23 8.06
N VAL A 38 3.87 -7.97 6.81
CA VAL A 38 3.80 -6.62 6.24
C VAL A 38 2.49 -6.43 5.50
N GLY A 39 1.72 -5.42 5.87
CA GLY A 39 0.62 -4.93 5.04
C GLY A 39 1.19 -4.26 3.79
N LEU A 40 0.59 -4.52 2.63
CA LEU A 40 0.98 -3.89 1.37
C LEU A 40 -0.26 -3.40 0.62
N ASP A 41 -0.19 -2.18 0.11
CA ASP A 41 -1.17 -1.60 -0.80
C ASP A 41 -0.46 -0.73 -1.84
N THR A 42 -1.07 -0.57 -3.03
CA THR A 42 -0.53 0.25 -4.11
C THR A 42 -1.55 1.27 -4.57
N GLU A 43 -1.06 2.48 -4.89
CA GLU A 43 -1.86 3.49 -5.58
C GLU A 43 -1.32 3.71 -6.99
N THR A 44 -2.22 3.84 -7.95
CA THR A 44 -1.90 3.83 -9.37
C THR A 44 -2.69 4.89 -10.13
N THR A 45 -2.29 5.23 -11.35
CA THR A 45 -3.01 6.17 -12.20
C THR A 45 -4.36 5.64 -12.72
N GLY A 46 -4.68 4.36 -12.49
CA GLY A 46 -5.90 3.72 -12.95
C GLY A 46 -5.79 2.20 -12.90
N THR A 47 -6.66 1.49 -13.60
CA THR A 47 -6.69 0.02 -13.61
C THR A 47 -5.93 -0.60 -14.79
N GLU A 48 -5.62 0.20 -15.81
CA GLU A 48 -4.95 -0.25 -17.03
C GLU A 48 -3.43 -0.29 -16.85
N ILE A 49 -2.91 -1.50 -16.69
CA ILE A 49 -1.50 -1.73 -16.39
C ILE A 49 -0.56 -1.28 -17.52
N TRP A 50 -1.01 -1.36 -18.77
CA TRP A 50 -0.15 -1.08 -19.94
C TRP A 50 0.12 0.41 -20.13
N THR A 51 -0.85 1.24 -19.83
CA THR A 51 -0.78 2.71 -19.99
C THR A 51 -0.62 3.45 -18.67
N GLY A 52 -0.96 2.80 -17.56
CA GLY A 52 -0.89 3.37 -16.23
C GLY A 52 0.50 3.29 -15.60
N ARG A 53 0.64 3.93 -14.45
CA ARG A 53 1.86 3.97 -13.63
C ARG A 53 1.53 3.68 -12.18
N LEU A 54 2.48 3.06 -11.49
CA LEU A 54 2.49 2.98 -10.03
C LEU A 54 2.84 4.37 -9.47
N LEU A 55 2.02 4.87 -8.55
CA LEU A 55 2.21 6.18 -7.91
C LEU A 55 2.80 6.04 -6.52
N LEU A 56 2.16 5.20 -5.68
CA LEU A 56 2.61 4.95 -4.32
C LEU A 56 2.67 3.44 -4.05
N LEU A 57 3.66 3.05 -3.26
CA LEU A 57 3.70 1.76 -2.58
C LEU A 57 3.65 2.02 -1.08
N GLN A 58 2.73 1.36 -0.40
CA GLN A 58 2.53 1.46 1.05
C GLN A 58 2.92 0.13 1.69
N LEU A 59 3.80 0.19 2.67
CA LEU A 59 4.31 -0.98 3.41
C LEU A 59 4.26 -0.69 4.91
N GLY A 60 3.84 -1.66 5.72
CA GLY A 60 3.89 -1.46 7.16
C GLY A 60 3.01 -2.40 7.98
N ASN A 61 2.78 -2.00 9.21
CA ASN A 61 1.90 -2.65 10.16
C ASN A 61 0.99 -1.61 10.83
N LYS A 62 0.36 -1.94 11.96
CA LYS A 62 -0.52 -1.02 12.69
C LYS A 62 0.21 0.14 13.39
N GLU A 63 1.50 -0.02 13.70
CA GLU A 63 2.31 0.98 14.40
C GLU A 63 3.01 1.92 13.41
N ASP A 64 3.66 1.35 12.39
CA ASP A 64 4.54 2.05 11.47
C ASP A 64 4.18 1.74 10.03
N GLN A 65 4.07 2.79 9.22
CA GLN A 65 3.75 2.71 7.80
C GLN A 65 4.76 3.52 7.00
N VAL A 66 5.29 2.93 5.94
CA VAL A 66 6.19 3.57 4.99
C VAL A 66 5.43 3.76 3.68
N VAL A 67 5.29 5.00 3.24
CA VAL A 67 4.68 5.39 1.97
C VAL A 67 5.79 5.83 1.03
N ILE A 68 5.95 5.13 -0.08
CA ILE A 68 7.01 5.32 -1.06
C ILE A 68 6.42 6.00 -2.29
N ASP A 69 6.96 7.16 -2.66
CA ASP A 69 6.61 7.89 -3.88
C ASP A 69 7.32 7.27 -5.08
N CYS A 70 6.65 6.36 -5.76
CA CYS A 70 7.18 5.67 -6.94
C CYS A 70 7.32 6.57 -8.18
N THR A 71 6.88 7.82 -8.11
CA THR A 71 7.11 8.80 -9.17
C THR A 71 8.49 9.44 -9.11
N THR A 72 9.14 9.38 -7.94
CA THR A 72 10.43 10.03 -7.66
C THR A 72 11.49 9.08 -7.10
N VAL A 73 11.06 7.92 -6.62
CA VAL A 73 11.92 6.85 -6.07
C VAL A 73 11.81 5.63 -6.96
N ASP A 74 12.94 5.08 -7.39
CA ASP A 74 12.97 3.81 -8.11
C ASP A 74 12.59 2.68 -7.16
N ILE A 75 11.45 2.06 -7.41
CA ILE A 75 10.91 0.96 -6.60
C ILE A 75 11.82 -0.27 -6.58
N ASN A 76 12.69 -0.44 -7.58
CA ASN A 76 13.65 -1.55 -7.62
C ASN A 76 14.64 -1.51 -6.46
N GLN A 77 14.83 -0.38 -5.78
CA GLN A 77 15.58 -0.31 -4.52
C GLN A 77 14.94 -1.15 -3.40
N TYR A 78 13.66 -1.45 -3.50
CA TYR A 78 12.91 -2.32 -2.56
C TYR A 78 12.76 -3.76 -3.04
N LYS A 79 13.32 -4.12 -4.20
CA LYS A 79 13.12 -5.44 -4.81
C LYS A 79 13.51 -6.58 -3.87
N ASP A 80 14.70 -6.55 -3.30
CA ASP A 80 15.18 -7.60 -2.40
C ASP A 80 14.31 -7.75 -1.15
N TYR A 81 13.79 -6.63 -0.64
CA TYR A 81 12.84 -6.62 0.47
C TYR A 81 11.51 -7.27 0.08
N LEU A 82 10.95 -6.89 -1.08
CA LEU A 82 9.65 -7.37 -1.58
C LEU A 82 9.70 -8.83 -2.03
N GLU A 83 10.84 -9.30 -2.55
CA GLU A 83 11.03 -10.69 -2.97
C GLU A 83 11.54 -11.61 -1.84
N SER A 84 11.74 -11.05 -0.64
CA SER A 84 12.15 -11.80 0.54
C SER A 84 11.06 -12.78 1.02
N ASN A 85 11.40 -13.60 2.03
CA ASN A 85 10.47 -14.60 2.57
C ASN A 85 9.46 -14.03 3.60
N ARG A 86 9.24 -12.71 3.63
CA ARG A 86 8.24 -12.06 4.48
C ARG A 86 6.83 -12.42 4.03
N LEU A 87 5.89 -12.47 4.97
CA LEU A 87 4.48 -12.62 4.64
C LEU A 87 3.86 -11.26 4.34
N PHE A 88 3.41 -11.05 3.12
CA PHE A 88 2.69 -9.84 2.73
C PHE A 88 1.18 -10.05 2.82
N ILE A 89 0.51 -9.17 3.56
CA ILE A 89 -0.95 -9.14 3.70
C ILE A 89 -1.50 -8.09 2.73
N ILE A 90 -2.31 -8.52 1.78
CA ILE A 90 -2.82 -7.67 0.70
C ILE A 90 -4.33 -7.92 0.55
N HIS A 91 -5.10 -6.89 0.24
CA HIS A 91 -6.54 -7.06 -0.04
C HIS A 91 -6.81 -7.01 -1.54
N ASN A 92 -7.23 -8.11 -2.14
CA ASN A 92 -7.33 -8.29 -3.59
C ASN A 92 -5.97 -8.20 -4.29
N ALA A 93 -5.04 -8.99 -3.78
CA ALA A 93 -3.61 -9.00 -4.13
C ALA A 93 -3.33 -9.07 -5.64
N LYS A 94 -4.23 -9.65 -6.43
CA LYS A 94 -4.10 -9.71 -7.89
C LYS A 94 -3.91 -8.33 -8.51
N PHE A 95 -4.50 -7.28 -7.94
CA PHE A 95 -4.34 -5.92 -8.43
C PHE A 95 -2.91 -5.43 -8.19
N ASP A 96 -2.45 -5.45 -6.96
CA ASP A 96 -1.14 -4.93 -6.55
C ASP A 96 0.02 -5.71 -7.16
N LEU A 97 -0.08 -7.04 -7.13
CA LEU A 97 0.95 -7.92 -7.69
C LEU A 97 1.17 -7.72 -9.19
N ARG A 98 0.13 -7.36 -9.95
CA ARG A 98 0.29 -7.05 -11.37
C ARG A 98 1.12 -5.79 -11.60
N TRP A 99 0.93 -4.76 -10.78
CA TRP A 99 1.72 -3.53 -10.86
C TRP A 99 3.17 -3.76 -10.47
N LEU A 100 3.42 -4.52 -9.41
CA LEU A 100 4.78 -4.89 -9.00
C LEU A 100 5.46 -5.80 -10.04
N TYR A 101 4.71 -6.72 -10.64
CA TYR A 101 5.23 -7.57 -11.72
C TYR A 101 5.64 -6.76 -12.96
N LYS A 102 4.93 -5.69 -13.29
CA LYS A 102 5.33 -4.75 -14.35
C LYS A 102 6.69 -4.10 -14.07
N GLU A 103 6.99 -3.85 -12.81
CA GLU A 103 8.29 -3.32 -12.35
C GLU A 103 9.33 -4.45 -12.10
N HIS A 104 9.08 -5.66 -12.62
CA HIS A 104 9.95 -6.84 -12.46
C HIS A 104 10.16 -7.29 -11.02
N ILE A 105 9.17 -7.11 -10.14
CA ILE A 105 9.17 -7.53 -8.74
C ILE A 105 8.16 -8.65 -8.56
N VAL A 106 8.59 -9.77 -7.96
CA VAL A 106 7.77 -10.99 -7.77
C VAL A 106 7.67 -11.34 -6.30
N ILE A 107 6.57 -10.95 -5.66
CA ILE A 107 6.27 -11.37 -4.28
C ILE A 107 5.72 -12.79 -4.29
N ARG A 108 6.27 -13.68 -3.44
CA ARG A 108 5.93 -15.12 -3.42
C ARG A 108 5.12 -15.55 -2.21
N ASN A 109 5.24 -14.84 -1.10
CA ASN A 109 4.59 -15.21 0.16
C ASN A 109 3.50 -14.18 0.48
N VAL A 110 2.27 -14.47 0.06
CA VAL A 110 1.13 -13.53 0.13
C VAL A 110 -0.05 -14.18 0.83
N TYR A 111 -0.68 -13.44 1.73
CA TYR A 111 -2.02 -13.72 2.21
C TYR A 111 -2.99 -12.67 1.65
N ASP A 112 -3.89 -13.10 0.78
CA ASP A 112 -4.92 -12.23 0.19
C ASP A 112 -6.19 -12.26 1.05
N THR A 113 -6.46 -11.16 1.76
CA THR A 113 -7.63 -11.06 2.65
C THR A 113 -8.96 -11.10 1.88
N TYR A 114 -9.00 -10.63 0.62
CA TYR A 114 -10.19 -10.75 -0.21
C TYR A 114 -10.50 -12.22 -0.57
N LEU A 115 -9.49 -13.02 -0.91
CA LEU A 115 -9.67 -14.45 -1.16
C LEU A 115 -10.04 -15.19 0.13
N GLY A 116 -9.45 -14.82 1.27
CA GLY A 116 -9.86 -15.35 2.58
C GLY A 116 -11.34 -15.14 2.85
N GLU A 117 -11.84 -13.92 2.65
CA GLU A 117 -13.26 -13.59 2.77
C GLU A 117 -14.13 -14.39 1.79
N LYS A 118 -13.69 -14.55 0.54
CA LYS A 118 -14.43 -15.38 -0.43
C LYS A 118 -14.59 -16.82 0.03
N ILE A 119 -13.59 -17.39 0.67
CA ILE A 119 -13.65 -18.76 1.21
C ILE A 119 -14.60 -18.82 2.40
N LEU A 120 -14.52 -17.86 3.32
CA LEU A 120 -15.37 -17.81 4.51
C LEU A 120 -16.87 -17.69 4.17
N PHE A 121 -17.19 -16.96 3.12
CA PHE A 121 -18.57 -16.75 2.66
C PHE A 121 -18.94 -17.59 1.43
N LEU A 122 -18.19 -18.65 1.16
CA LEU A 122 -18.51 -19.60 0.10
C LEU A 122 -19.87 -20.27 0.39
N GLY A 123 -20.78 -20.20 -0.59
CA GLY A 123 -22.14 -20.76 -0.46
C GLY A 123 -23.22 -19.73 -0.10
N PHE A 124 -22.84 -18.52 0.28
CA PHE A 124 -23.83 -17.43 0.37
C PHE A 124 -24.19 -16.92 -1.03
N PRO A 125 -25.44 -16.53 -1.27
CA PRO A 125 -25.84 -15.93 -2.54
C PRO A 125 -24.98 -14.68 -2.86
N PRO A 126 -24.62 -14.49 -4.15
CA PRO A 126 -23.85 -13.32 -4.55
C PRO A 126 -24.50 -12.00 -4.14
N GLY A 127 -23.72 -11.07 -3.60
CA GLY A 127 -24.17 -9.73 -3.22
C GLY A 127 -24.75 -9.61 -1.81
N ILE A 128 -24.96 -10.71 -1.07
CA ILE A 128 -25.44 -10.64 0.32
C ILE A 128 -24.35 -10.14 1.26
N VAL A 129 -23.10 -10.56 1.06
CA VAL A 129 -21.96 -10.14 1.87
C VAL A 129 -20.99 -9.34 1.02
N SER A 130 -20.73 -8.09 1.41
CA SER A 130 -19.68 -7.30 0.78
C SER A 130 -18.31 -7.80 1.23
N LEU A 131 -17.41 -8.05 0.27
CA LEU A 131 -16.03 -8.50 0.49
C LEU A 131 -15.01 -7.36 0.34
N SER A 132 -15.47 -6.11 0.25
CA SER A 132 -14.57 -4.96 0.15
C SER A 132 -13.77 -4.78 1.44
N LEU A 133 -12.56 -4.20 1.35
CA LEU A 133 -11.74 -3.88 2.51
C LEU A 133 -12.52 -3.07 3.57
N GLN A 134 -13.32 -2.09 3.14
CA GLN A 134 -14.23 -1.33 4.01
C GLN A 134 -15.16 -2.25 4.82
N ALA A 135 -15.81 -3.21 4.13
CA ALA A 135 -16.74 -4.11 4.80
C ALA A 135 -16.02 -5.09 5.74
N CYS A 136 -14.80 -5.50 5.40
CA CYS A 136 -13.96 -6.33 6.27
C CYS A 136 -13.54 -5.54 7.52
N CYS A 137 -13.09 -4.30 7.37
CA CYS A 137 -12.72 -3.43 8.50
C CYS A 137 -13.91 -3.14 9.42
N ASP A 138 -15.08 -2.86 8.87
CA ASP A 138 -16.31 -2.67 9.65
C ASP A 138 -16.69 -3.94 10.41
N ARG A 139 -16.67 -5.09 9.73
CA ARG A 139 -17.11 -6.39 10.30
C ARG A 139 -16.20 -6.88 11.42
N TYR A 140 -14.88 -6.76 11.25
CA TYR A 140 -13.91 -7.36 12.17
C TYR A 140 -13.26 -6.39 13.13
N LEU A 141 -13.13 -5.13 12.74
CA LEU A 141 -12.39 -4.12 13.50
C LEU A 141 -13.29 -3.00 14.02
N HIS A 142 -14.53 -2.90 13.53
CA HIS A 142 -15.45 -1.78 13.79
C HIS A 142 -14.84 -0.42 13.42
N VAL A 143 -14.06 -0.38 12.34
CA VAL A 143 -13.36 0.81 11.82
C VAL A 143 -13.96 1.21 10.49
N TYR A 144 -14.33 2.49 10.38
CA TYR A 144 -14.73 3.09 9.12
C TYR A 144 -13.52 3.61 8.37
N LEU A 145 -13.35 3.20 7.09
CA LEU A 145 -12.30 3.71 6.21
C LEU A 145 -12.82 4.89 5.41
N ASP A 146 -12.21 6.06 5.58
CA ASP A 146 -12.52 7.23 4.75
C ASP A 146 -11.93 7.04 3.34
N LYS A 147 -12.79 7.10 2.33
CA LYS A 147 -12.42 6.96 0.91
C LYS A 147 -12.34 8.28 0.16
N THR A 148 -12.54 9.41 0.83
CA THR A 148 -12.61 10.75 0.18
C THR A 148 -11.29 11.13 -0.48
N VAL A 149 -10.17 10.60 0.00
CA VAL A 149 -8.82 10.88 -0.51
C VAL A 149 -8.52 10.16 -1.82
N ARG A 150 -9.13 8.99 -2.08
CA ARG A 150 -8.85 8.16 -3.27
C ARG A 150 -9.03 8.89 -4.60
N GLY A 151 -10.02 9.76 -4.70
CA GLY A 151 -10.27 10.58 -5.92
C GLY A 151 -9.21 11.65 -6.19
N LYS A 152 -8.42 12.02 -5.19
CA LYS A 152 -7.40 13.08 -5.27
C LYS A 152 -6.06 12.56 -5.78
N ILE A 153 -5.78 11.26 -5.63
CA ILE A 153 -4.52 10.62 -6.03
C ILE A 153 -4.25 10.73 -7.52
N HIS A 154 -5.32 10.69 -8.34
CA HIS A 154 -5.19 10.83 -9.80
C HIS A 154 -4.69 12.22 -10.25
N ALA A 155 -4.81 13.23 -9.41
CA ALA A 155 -4.29 14.59 -9.67
C ALA A 155 -2.80 14.76 -9.28
N GLY A 156 -2.19 13.75 -8.70
CA GLY A 156 -0.80 13.74 -8.22
C GLY A 156 -0.71 13.46 -6.72
N VAL A 157 0.50 13.12 -6.28
CA VAL A 157 0.78 12.90 -4.86
C VAL A 157 0.83 14.24 -4.14
N THR A 158 -0.16 14.53 -3.32
CA THR A 158 -0.24 15.73 -2.47
C THR A 158 -0.16 15.32 -1.00
N GLU A 159 0.09 16.27 -0.10
CA GLU A 159 0.11 16.02 1.36
C GLU A 159 -1.18 15.37 1.86
N GLU A 160 -2.33 15.68 1.28
CA GLU A 160 -3.63 15.11 1.64
C GLU A 160 -3.75 13.61 1.29
N VAL A 161 -2.88 13.11 0.40
CA VAL A 161 -2.87 11.71 -0.05
C VAL A 161 -1.99 10.84 0.85
N ILE A 162 -1.02 11.43 1.54
CA ILE A 162 -0.04 10.72 2.37
C ILE A 162 -0.60 10.42 3.79
N VAL A 163 -1.67 11.08 4.20
CA VAL A 163 -2.20 11.02 5.58
C VAL A 163 -3.45 10.16 5.69
#